data_194dab79ba572ee8faec9dd973091292
#
_entry.id   194dab79ba572ee8faec9dd973091292
#
_cell.length_a   1.000
_cell.length_b   1.000
_cell.length_c   1.000
_cell.angle_alpha   90.00
_cell.angle_beta   90.00
_cell.angle_gamma   90.00
#
_symmetry.space_group_name_H-M   'P 1'
#
loop_
_entity.id
_entity.type
_entity.pdbx_description
1 polymer ?
#
loop_
_entity_poly.entity_id
_entity_poly.type
_entity_poly.pdbx_seq_one_letter_code
_entity_poly.pdbx_strand_id
1 'polypeptide(L)'
;GCPVPSNPQRIVGGSATTIDRWPQMAALLYTFNWNAYWHYCGGTILNNRSILTAAHCPANDPPTRWRIRVGSTMSNSGGVVHNIANIINHANYNSATQDNDISILHTATPIEFTNNVVAAAIAGTNYNLGDNQVVWATGWGATFQSGWNVEQLREVQIWTINQQICIERYATLRAVTDNMLCSGWLDVGGRDQCQGDSGGPLYHNNVVVGVCSWGRGCAQAYYPGVNVRVSRYTAWIQSNA
;
A
#
# COMPACT_ATOMS: atom_id res chain seq x y z
N GLY A 1 27.31 24.66 21.11
CA GLY A 1 26.89 23.77 20.06
C GLY A 1 25.72 22.95 20.50
N CYS A 2 24.50 23.18 19.94
CA CYS A 2 23.36 22.32 20.13
C CYS A 2 23.58 21.02 19.34
N PRO A 3 23.28 19.84 19.91
CA PRO A 3 23.36 18.61 19.12
C PRO A 3 22.29 18.63 18.05
N VAL A 4 22.69 18.42 16.81
CA VAL A 4 21.81 18.16 15.69
C VAL A 4 21.12 16.83 15.97
N PRO A 5 19.77 16.73 15.90
CA PRO A 5 19.13 15.44 16.05
C PRO A 5 19.49 14.58 14.84
N SER A 6 20.28 13.57 15.07
CA SER A 6 20.58 12.55 14.11
C SER A 6 19.38 11.64 13.98
N ASN A 7 18.74 11.66 12.87
CA ASN A 7 18.13 10.54 12.15
C ASN A 7 16.81 10.92 11.46
N PRO A 8 16.74 11.02 10.14
CA PRO A 8 15.48 11.10 9.42
C PRO A 8 14.79 9.73 9.47
N GLN A 9 13.68 9.65 10.17
CA GLN A 9 12.88 8.45 10.32
C GLN A 9 11.95 8.26 9.11
N ARG A 10 11.68 7.08 8.73
CA ARG A 10 11.42 6.46 7.41
C ARG A 10 10.15 5.62 7.41
N ILE A 11 9.50 5.30 6.21
CA ILE A 11 8.08 5.47 6.14
C ILE A 11 7.83 6.67 7.02
N VAL A 12 7.42 7.73 6.61
CA VAL A 12 7.59 8.94 7.42
C VAL A 12 7.21 8.66 8.87
N GLY A 13 8.17 8.80 9.81
CA GLY A 13 7.95 8.54 11.24
C GLY A 13 7.88 7.08 11.68
N GLY A 14 8.19 6.12 10.80
CA GLY A 14 8.18 4.69 11.12
C GLY A 14 9.55 4.12 11.46
N SER A 15 9.61 2.81 11.57
CA SER A 15 10.80 2.03 11.93
C SER A 15 11.12 0.96 10.89
N ALA A 16 12.38 0.54 10.81
CA ALA A 16 12.74 -0.65 10.07
C ALA A 16 12.06 -1.87 10.70
N THR A 17 11.59 -2.78 9.85
CA THR A 17 10.97 -4.03 10.25
C THR A 17 11.45 -5.16 9.35
N THR A 18 10.89 -6.34 9.54
CA THR A 18 11.29 -7.54 8.82
C THR A 18 10.08 -8.27 8.26
N ILE A 19 10.30 -9.08 7.22
CA ILE A 19 9.23 -9.78 6.51
C ILE A 19 8.49 -10.80 7.38
N ASP A 20 9.14 -11.38 8.38
CA ASP A 20 8.51 -12.31 9.31
C ASP A 20 7.40 -11.66 10.14
N ARG A 21 7.46 -10.36 10.37
CA ARG A 21 6.37 -9.60 11.00
C ARG A 21 5.22 -9.28 10.06
N TRP A 22 5.51 -9.17 8.77
CA TRP A 22 4.55 -8.79 7.72
C TRP A 22 4.65 -9.74 6.52
N PRO A 23 4.44 -11.06 6.73
CA PRO A 23 4.68 -12.06 5.68
C PRO A 23 3.68 -12.01 4.52
N GLN A 24 2.66 -11.16 4.61
CA GLN A 24 1.68 -10.93 3.55
C GLN A 24 2.15 -9.93 2.49
N MET A 25 3.28 -9.25 2.73
CA MET A 25 3.79 -8.20 1.85
C MET A 25 4.35 -8.74 0.55
N ALA A 26 4.06 -8.03 -0.53
CA ALA A 26 4.70 -8.21 -1.83
C ALA A 26 5.29 -6.88 -2.31
N ALA A 27 6.51 -6.91 -2.81
CA ALA A 27 7.11 -5.78 -3.52
C ALA A 27 6.76 -5.88 -5.00
N LEU A 28 6.12 -4.86 -5.57
CA LEU A 28 5.87 -4.77 -7.00
C LEU A 28 7.09 -4.14 -7.66
N LEU A 29 7.64 -4.86 -8.63
CA LEU A 29 8.85 -4.48 -9.35
C LEU A 29 8.47 -4.09 -10.78
N TYR A 30 8.94 -2.93 -11.22
CA TYR A 30 8.66 -2.37 -12.54
C TYR A 30 9.94 -2.27 -13.37
N THR A 31 9.81 -2.43 -14.68
CA THR A 31 10.91 -2.21 -15.61
C THR A 31 10.65 -1.04 -16.56
N PHE A 32 11.62 -0.11 -16.64
CA PHE A 32 11.62 0.97 -17.61
C PHE A 32 12.26 0.56 -18.95
N ASN A 33 13.25 -0.32 -18.89
CA ASN A 33 14.13 -0.66 -20.01
C ASN A 33 14.04 -2.12 -20.46
N TRP A 34 13.13 -2.93 -19.89
CA TRP A 34 12.96 -4.36 -20.15
C TRP A 34 14.14 -5.24 -19.75
N ASN A 35 15.11 -4.68 -19.04
CA ASN A 35 16.31 -5.39 -18.60
C ASN A 35 16.35 -5.58 -17.08
N ALA A 36 16.09 -4.53 -16.32
CA ALA A 36 16.09 -4.57 -14.86
C ALA A 36 14.73 -4.16 -14.30
N TYR A 37 14.35 -4.81 -13.18
CA TYR A 37 13.11 -4.56 -12.45
C TYR A 37 13.45 -4.06 -11.06
N TRP A 38 12.86 -2.93 -10.68
CA TRP A 38 13.09 -2.27 -9.40
C TRP A 38 11.78 -1.99 -8.68
N HIS A 39 11.82 -1.97 -7.36
CA HIS A 39 10.66 -1.66 -6.54
C HIS A 39 10.00 -0.33 -6.97
N TYR A 40 8.68 -0.39 -7.14
CA TYR A 40 7.87 0.75 -7.56
C TYR A 40 6.60 0.92 -6.71
N CYS A 41 5.93 -0.16 -6.35
CA CYS A 41 4.70 -0.19 -5.55
C CYS A 41 4.75 -1.32 -4.53
N GLY A 42 3.82 -1.27 -3.58
CA GLY A 42 3.54 -2.37 -2.66
C GLY A 42 2.33 -3.19 -3.09
N GLY A 43 2.16 -4.32 -2.46
CA GLY A 43 1.02 -5.20 -2.65
C GLY A 43 0.86 -6.18 -1.50
N THR A 44 -0.23 -6.91 -1.54
CA THR A 44 -0.63 -7.87 -0.50
C THR A 44 -0.96 -9.22 -1.13
N ILE A 45 -0.43 -10.29 -0.58
CA ILE A 45 -0.72 -11.67 -1.02
C ILE A 45 -2.13 -12.04 -0.60
N LEU A 46 -3.00 -12.35 -1.56
CA LEU A 46 -4.38 -12.80 -1.31
C LEU A 46 -4.50 -14.32 -1.26
N ASN A 47 -3.82 -15.01 -2.14
CA ASN A 47 -3.73 -16.46 -2.24
C ASN A 47 -2.45 -16.85 -3.00
N ASN A 48 -2.32 -18.11 -3.40
CA ASN A 48 -1.10 -18.59 -4.07
C ASN A 48 -0.93 -18.08 -5.52
N ARG A 49 -1.82 -17.25 -6.02
CA ARG A 49 -1.78 -16.72 -7.39
C ARG A 49 -2.11 -15.24 -7.50
N SER A 50 -2.58 -14.60 -6.42
CA SER A 50 -3.19 -13.27 -6.52
C SER A 50 -2.57 -12.29 -5.55
N ILE A 51 -2.26 -11.11 -6.06
CA ILE A 51 -1.73 -9.98 -5.30
C ILE A 51 -2.71 -8.80 -5.43
N LEU A 52 -3.10 -8.24 -4.29
CA LEU A 52 -3.89 -7.02 -4.22
C LEU A 52 -2.97 -5.79 -4.27
N THR A 53 -3.32 -4.82 -5.09
CA THR A 53 -2.60 -3.55 -5.19
C THR A 53 -3.52 -2.41 -5.63
N ALA A 54 -2.97 -1.23 -5.87
CA ALA A 54 -3.71 -0.09 -6.42
C ALA A 54 -3.70 -0.14 -7.96
N ALA A 55 -4.81 0.25 -8.58
CA ALA A 55 -4.93 0.26 -10.04
C ALA A 55 -4.00 1.27 -10.70
N HIS A 56 -3.67 2.38 -10.02
CA HIS A 56 -2.75 3.37 -10.57
C HIS A 56 -1.31 2.86 -10.70
N CYS A 57 -0.94 1.80 -9.99
CA CYS A 57 0.39 1.19 -10.12
C CYS A 57 0.58 0.57 -11.51
N PRO A 58 -0.14 -0.51 -11.90
CA PRO A 58 0.01 -1.08 -13.23
C PRO A 58 -0.67 -0.25 -14.32
N ALA A 59 -1.71 0.49 -14.00
CA ALA A 59 -2.49 1.28 -14.95
C ALA A 59 -2.79 0.49 -16.24
N ASN A 60 -2.34 0.98 -17.39
CA ASN A 60 -2.54 0.31 -18.69
C ASN A 60 -1.30 -0.47 -19.16
N ASP A 61 -0.38 -0.76 -18.27
CA ASP A 61 0.83 -1.52 -18.62
C ASP A 61 0.51 -2.96 -18.98
N PRO A 62 1.29 -3.57 -19.89
CA PRO A 62 1.22 -5.01 -20.08
C PRO A 62 1.80 -5.75 -18.85
N PRO A 63 1.33 -6.97 -18.55
CA PRO A 63 1.83 -7.76 -17.43
C PRO A 63 3.36 -7.94 -17.41
N THR A 64 3.99 -7.98 -18.57
CA THR A 64 5.45 -8.15 -18.71
C THR A 64 6.28 -6.99 -18.16
N ARG A 65 5.68 -5.81 -17.91
CA ARG A 65 6.34 -4.68 -17.23
C ARG A 65 6.55 -4.95 -15.74
N TRP A 66 5.84 -5.92 -15.19
CA TRP A 66 5.75 -6.11 -13.76
C TRP A 66 6.22 -7.48 -13.31
N ARG A 67 6.82 -7.52 -12.13
CA ARG A 67 7.12 -8.72 -11.34
C ARG A 67 6.76 -8.47 -9.88
N ILE A 68 6.66 -9.51 -9.10
CA ILE A 68 6.52 -9.39 -7.64
C ILE A 68 7.64 -10.15 -6.95
N ARG A 69 8.05 -9.63 -5.80
CA ARG A 69 8.94 -10.30 -4.85
C ARG A 69 8.19 -10.56 -3.56
N VAL A 70 8.26 -11.78 -3.08
CA VAL A 70 7.67 -12.22 -1.81
C VAL A 70 8.73 -12.85 -0.93
N GLY A 71 8.51 -12.86 0.39
CA GLY A 71 9.39 -13.53 1.33
C GLY A 71 10.74 -12.84 1.57
N SER A 72 10.85 -11.55 1.28
CA SER A 72 12.08 -10.79 1.52
C SER A 72 11.81 -9.52 2.34
N THR A 73 12.70 -9.25 3.29
CA THR A 73 12.76 -7.96 3.99
C THR A 73 13.26 -6.85 3.06
N MET A 74 14.05 -7.20 2.04
CA MET A 74 14.63 -6.28 1.08
C MET A 74 13.80 -6.26 -0.20
N SER A 75 13.48 -5.07 -0.72
CA SER A 75 12.62 -4.92 -1.90
C SER A 75 13.27 -5.38 -3.21
N ASN A 76 14.59 -5.25 -3.34
CA ASN A 76 15.30 -5.51 -4.60
C ASN A 76 16.25 -6.72 -4.52
N SER A 77 16.17 -7.50 -3.45
CA SER A 77 16.98 -8.72 -3.30
C SER A 77 16.28 -9.75 -2.40
N GLY A 78 16.72 -11.00 -2.50
CA GLY A 78 16.20 -12.09 -1.67
C GLY A 78 14.80 -12.57 -2.06
N GLY A 79 14.25 -13.48 -1.25
CA GLY A 79 12.94 -14.05 -1.46
C GLY A 79 12.79 -14.75 -2.81
N VAL A 80 11.55 -14.77 -3.31
CA VAL A 80 11.21 -15.36 -4.62
C VAL A 80 10.52 -14.31 -5.48
N VAL A 81 10.96 -14.21 -6.73
CA VAL A 81 10.38 -13.31 -7.75
C VAL A 81 9.46 -14.10 -8.67
N HIS A 82 8.26 -13.59 -8.88
CA HIS A 82 7.29 -14.16 -9.83
C HIS A 82 7.01 -13.16 -10.96
N ASN A 83 6.88 -13.67 -12.18
CA ASN A 83 6.33 -12.89 -13.29
C ASN A 83 4.83 -12.74 -13.11
N ILE A 84 4.25 -11.74 -13.76
CA ILE A 84 2.81 -11.48 -13.77
C ILE A 84 2.22 -12.00 -15.07
N ALA A 85 1.17 -12.82 -14.95
CA ALA A 85 0.43 -13.37 -16.09
C ALA A 85 -0.73 -12.47 -16.50
N ASN A 86 -1.39 -11.81 -15.54
CA ASN A 86 -2.59 -11.02 -15.81
C ASN A 86 -2.72 -9.86 -14.80
N ILE A 87 -3.29 -8.75 -15.26
CA ILE A 87 -3.61 -7.57 -14.46
C ILE A 87 -5.11 -7.32 -14.57
N ILE A 88 -5.81 -7.27 -13.45
CA ILE A 88 -7.25 -6.99 -13.39
C ILE A 88 -7.43 -5.68 -12.63
N ASN A 89 -7.54 -4.57 -13.35
CA ASN A 89 -7.93 -3.29 -12.75
C ASN A 89 -9.45 -3.26 -12.56
N HIS A 90 -9.91 -2.60 -11.51
CA HIS A 90 -11.34 -2.37 -11.33
C HIS A 90 -11.92 -1.67 -12.58
N ALA A 91 -13.04 -2.16 -13.10
CA ALA A 91 -13.62 -1.65 -14.35
C ALA A 91 -14.00 -0.15 -14.28
N ASN A 92 -14.31 0.33 -13.08
CA ASN A 92 -14.67 1.73 -12.82
C ASN A 92 -13.51 2.57 -12.25
N TYR A 93 -12.28 2.08 -12.33
CA TYR A 93 -11.13 2.89 -11.96
C TYR A 93 -11.08 4.18 -12.78
N ASN A 94 -10.98 5.31 -12.10
CA ASN A 94 -10.89 6.62 -12.72
C ASN A 94 -9.57 7.27 -12.35
N SER A 95 -8.67 7.42 -13.31
CA SER A 95 -7.34 7.98 -13.09
C SER A 95 -7.34 9.46 -12.70
N ALA A 96 -8.37 10.22 -13.07
CA ALA A 96 -8.47 11.64 -12.73
C ALA A 96 -8.89 11.86 -11.27
N THR A 97 -9.80 11.04 -10.76
CA THR A 97 -10.32 11.14 -9.39
C THR A 97 -9.65 10.14 -8.43
N GLN A 98 -8.99 9.12 -8.96
CA GLN A 98 -8.48 7.93 -8.27
C GLN A 98 -9.55 7.18 -7.45
N ASP A 99 -10.81 7.28 -7.86
CA ASP A 99 -11.86 6.42 -7.32
C ASP A 99 -11.74 5.01 -7.91
N ASN A 100 -12.10 4.00 -7.12
CA ASN A 100 -11.94 2.58 -7.45
C ASN A 100 -10.47 2.20 -7.78
N ASP A 101 -9.54 2.73 -7.05
CA ASP A 101 -8.10 2.54 -7.27
C ASP A 101 -7.62 1.19 -6.72
N ILE A 102 -8.14 0.11 -7.27
CA ILE A 102 -7.86 -1.26 -6.82
C ILE A 102 -7.62 -2.19 -8.02
N SER A 103 -6.66 -3.08 -7.85
CA SER A 103 -6.24 -4.03 -8.88
C SER A 103 -5.81 -5.36 -8.27
N ILE A 104 -5.96 -6.43 -9.03
CA ILE A 104 -5.42 -7.75 -8.70
C ILE A 104 -4.46 -8.17 -9.80
N LEU A 105 -3.26 -8.60 -9.41
CA LEU A 105 -2.26 -9.17 -10.29
C LEU A 105 -2.24 -10.68 -10.07
N HIS A 106 -2.38 -11.45 -11.16
CA HIS A 106 -2.20 -12.89 -11.12
C HIS A 106 -0.76 -13.24 -11.49
N THR A 107 -0.11 -14.04 -10.65
CA THR A 107 1.26 -14.50 -10.89
C THR A 107 1.28 -15.60 -11.97
N ALA A 108 2.36 -15.64 -12.75
CA ALA A 108 2.55 -16.67 -13.77
C ALA A 108 2.82 -18.05 -13.16
N THR A 109 3.42 -18.08 -11.96
CA THR A 109 3.74 -19.30 -11.22
C THR A 109 3.12 -19.24 -9.82
N PRO A 110 2.75 -20.38 -9.21
CA PRO A 110 2.19 -20.40 -7.87
C PRO A 110 3.17 -19.85 -6.83
N ILE A 111 2.63 -19.07 -5.90
CA ILE A 111 3.36 -18.60 -4.72
C ILE A 111 3.39 -19.76 -3.72
N GLU A 112 4.59 -20.15 -3.28
CA GLU A 112 4.77 -21.16 -2.24
C GLU A 112 4.72 -20.49 -0.86
N PHE A 113 3.80 -20.91 -0.02
CA PHE A 113 3.67 -20.38 1.34
C PHE A 113 4.75 -20.94 2.26
N THR A 114 5.32 -20.05 3.06
CA THR A 114 6.35 -20.32 4.06
C THR A 114 6.06 -19.50 5.31
N ASN A 115 6.94 -19.53 6.32
CA ASN A 115 6.81 -18.65 7.49
C ASN A 115 6.88 -17.15 7.13
N ASN A 116 7.51 -16.82 5.98
CA ASN A 116 7.69 -15.45 5.50
C ASN A 116 6.77 -15.09 4.33
N VAL A 117 5.91 -16.00 3.90
CA VAL A 117 5.01 -15.85 2.75
C VAL A 117 3.66 -16.46 3.09
N VAL A 118 2.69 -15.62 3.44
CA VAL A 118 1.34 -16.07 3.81
C VAL A 118 0.29 -15.20 3.13
N ALA A 119 -0.91 -15.75 2.96
CA ALA A 119 -2.06 -14.98 2.50
C ALA A 119 -2.58 -14.06 3.61
N ALA A 120 -3.01 -12.86 3.22
CA ALA A 120 -3.62 -11.91 4.14
C ALA A 120 -5.11 -12.19 4.35
N ALA A 121 -5.59 -11.88 5.56
CA ALA A 121 -7.01 -11.67 5.79
C ALA A 121 -7.41 -10.27 5.32
N ILE A 122 -8.52 -10.15 4.61
CA ILE A 122 -9.06 -8.86 4.15
C ILE A 122 -10.38 -8.54 4.86
N ALA A 123 -10.67 -7.25 5.00
CA ALA A 123 -11.91 -6.79 5.62
C ALA A 123 -13.14 -7.29 4.84
N GLY A 124 -14.09 -7.87 5.56
CA GLY A 124 -15.39 -8.24 5.02
C GLY A 124 -16.27 -7.00 4.79
N THR A 125 -17.39 -7.19 4.10
CA THR A 125 -18.33 -6.12 3.74
C THR A 125 -18.85 -5.35 4.97
N ASN A 126 -19.01 -6.02 6.10
CA ASN A 126 -19.52 -5.44 7.34
C ASN A 126 -18.42 -5.14 8.37
N TYR A 127 -17.17 -5.07 7.94
CA TYR A 127 -16.07 -4.75 8.84
C TYR A 127 -16.26 -3.35 9.42
N ASN A 128 -16.42 -3.28 10.73
CA ASN A 128 -16.65 -2.01 11.43
C ASN A 128 -15.31 -1.41 11.87
N LEU A 129 -14.89 -0.35 11.18
CA LEU A 129 -13.69 0.40 11.49
C LEU A 129 -14.07 1.83 11.89
N GLY A 130 -13.99 2.10 13.18
CA GLY A 130 -14.30 3.42 13.74
C GLY A 130 -13.20 4.47 13.50
N ASP A 131 -13.44 5.68 14.02
CA ASP A 131 -12.47 6.76 14.00
C ASP A 131 -11.36 6.54 15.03
N ASN A 132 -10.20 7.13 14.79
CA ASN A 132 -9.03 7.09 15.70
C ASN A 132 -8.60 5.67 16.11
N GLN A 133 -8.86 4.70 15.26
CA GLN A 133 -8.37 3.33 15.46
C GLN A 133 -6.92 3.23 15.03
N VAL A 134 -6.12 2.50 15.81
CA VAL A 134 -4.74 2.19 15.45
C VAL A 134 -4.71 1.30 14.21
N VAL A 135 -3.97 1.75 13.21
CA VAL A 135 -3.70 0.98 11.99
C VAL A 135 -2.21 1.03 11.68
N TRP A 136 -1.73 0.04 10.95
CA TRP A 136 -0.33 -0.08 10.56
C TRP A 136 -0.19 -0.03 9.06
N ALA A 137 0.71 0.82 8.59
CA ALA A 137 1.16 0.85 7.20
C ALA A 137 2.55 0.25 7.10
N THR A 138 2.78 -0.53 6.06
CA THR A 138 4.06 -1.19 5.80
C THR A 138 4.45 -1.04 4.35
N GLY A 139 5.73 -0.92 4.08
CA GLY A 139 6.21 -0.79 2.71
C GLY A 139 7.68 -0.42 2.59
N TRP A 140 8.11 -0.27 1.35
CA TRP A 140 9.46 0.12 0.96
C TRP A 140 9.48 1.51 0.30
N GLY A 141 8.46 2.29 0.52
CA GLY A 141 8.34 3.63 -0.04
C GLY A 141 9.32 4.62 0.56
N ALA A 142 9.30 5.83 -0.01
CA ALA A 142 10.16 6.92 0.41
C ALA A 142 9.92 7.29 1.89
N THR A 143 10.95 7.77 2.51
CA THR A 143 11.02 8.06 3.94
C THR A 143 10.73 9.51 4.27
N PHE A 144 10.58 10.31 3.22
CA PHE A 144 10.16 11.70 3.24
C PHE A 144 9.64 12.08 1.84
N GLN A 145 8.87 13.15 1.79
CA GLN A 145 8.31 13.62 0.52
C GLN A 145 9.41 13.88 -0.50
N SER A 146 9.24 13.36 -1.72
CA SER A 146 10.23 13.40 -2.81
C SER A 146 11.54 12.65 -2.53
N GLY A 147 11.56 11.76 -1.53
CA GLY A 147 12.69 10.87 -1.25
C GLY A 147 12.73 9.66 -2.18
N TRP A 148 13.80 8.86 -2.01
CA TRP A 148 13.96 7.60 -2.72
C TRP A 148 13.33 6.43 -1.94
N ASN A 149 12.86 5.42 -2.65
CA ASN A 149 12.42 4.17 -2.03
C ASN A 149 13.56 3.54 -1.25
N VAL A 150 13.21 2.85 -0.17
CA VAL A 150 14.18 2.18 0.69
C VAL A 150 14.27 0.69 0.39
N GLU A 151 15.42 0.09 0.64
CA GLU A 151 15.62 -1.34 0.43
C GLU A 151 14.94 -2.17 1.51
N GLN A 152 15.09 -1.79 2.77
CA GLN A 152 14.55 -2.54 3.91
C GLN A 152 13.11 -2.14 4.20
N LEU A 153 12.25 -3.17 4.41
CA LEU A 153 10.86 -3.00 4.81
C LEU A 153 10.73 -2.14 6.07
N ARG A 154 9.71 -1.30 6.09
CA ARG A 154 9.42 -0.39 7.19
C ARG A 154 7.97 -0.51 7.62
N GLU A 155 7.69 -0.10 8.85
CA GLU A 155 6.35 -0.05 9.44
C GLU A 155 6.10 1.27 10.13
N VAL A 156 4.86 1.73 10.15
CA VAL A 156 4.44 2.89 10.92
C VAL A 156 3.06 2.68 11.50
N GLN A 157 2.91 3.05 12.76
CA GLN A 157 1.61 3.16 13.42
C GLN A 157 1.00 4.52 13.11
N ILE A 158 -0.22 4.51 12.57
CA ILE A 158 -1.04 5.68 12.31
C ILE A 158 -2.46 5.41 12.79
N TRP A 159 -3.40 6.33 12.56
CA TRP A 159 -4.77 6.22 13.05
C TRP A 159 -5.75 6.47 11.92
N THR A 160 -6.89 5.81 11.99
CA THR A 160 -8.01 6.14 11.11
C THR A 160 -8.54 7.53 11.42
N ILE A 161 -8.98 8.23 10.38
CA ILE A 161 -9.46 9.61 10.49
C ILE A 161 -10.94 9.63 10.09
N ASN A 162 -11.72 10.39 10.84
CA ASN A 162 -13.14 10.60 10.57
C ASN A 162 -13.36 10.98 9.10
N GLN A 163 -14.30 10.28 8.45
CA GLN A 163 -14.57 10.44 7.01
C GLN A 163 -14.95 11.88 6.66
N GLN A 164 -15.84 12.49 7.44
CA GLN A 164 -16.29 13.86 7.17
C GLN A 164 -15.18 14.89 7.31
N ILE A 165 -14.30 14.73 8.31
CA ILE A 165 -13.13 15.59 8.47
C ILE A 165 -12.21 15.45 7.25
N CYS A 166 -11.96 14.24 6.80
CA CYS A 166 -11.13 14.01 5.60
C CYS A 166 -11.73 14.66 4.35
N ILE A 167 -13.04 14.51 4.15
CA ILE A 167 -13.77 15.16 3.05
C ILE A 167 -13.55 16.68 3.09
N GLU A 168 -13.69 17.30 4.26
CA GLU A 168 -13.54 18.73 4.44
C GLU A 168 -12.11 19.20 4.17
N ARG A 169 -11.12 18.44 4.65
CA ARG A 169 -9.70 18.77 4.40
C ARG A 169 -9.34 18.79 2.93
N TYR A 170 -9.95 17.94 2.12
CA TYR A 170 -9.71 17.83 0.68
C TYR A 170 -10.74 18.59 -0.19
N ALA A 171 -11.69 19.31 0.39
CA ALA A 171 -12.84 19.86 -0.32
C ALA A 171 -12.50 20.72 -1.56
N THR A 172 -11.37 21.43 -1.55
CA THR A 172 -10.93 22.26 -2.67
C THR A 172 -9.97 21.57 -3.64
N LEU A 173 -9.57 20.33 -3.35
CA LEU A 173 -8.55 19.61 -4.11
C LEU A 173 -9.11 18.40 -4.85
N ARG A 174 -9.76 17.50 -4.14
CA ARG A 174 -10.26 16.23 -4.69
C ARG A 174 -11.36 15.65 -3.80
N ALA A 175 -12.37 15.05 -4.43
CA ALA A 175 -13.42 14.37 -3.69
C ALA A 175 -12.87 13.14 -2.95
N VAL A 176 -13.21 12.99 -1.67
CA VAL A 176 -13.04 11.78 -0.89
C VAL A 176 -14.38 11.06 -0.87
N THR A 177 -14.45 9.89 -1.50
CA THR A 177 -15.68 9.11 -1.65
C THR A 177 -15.84 8.08 -0.53
N ASP A 178 -17.00 7.44 -0.46
CA ASP A 178 -17.23 6.32 0.48
C ASP A 178 -16.33 5.10 0.20
N ASN A 179 -15.75 5.02 -0.99
CA ASN A 179 -14.79 3.99 -1.36
C ASN A 179 -13.38 4.23 -0.80
N MET A 180 -13.19 5.32 -0.08
CA MET A 180 -11.90 5.76 0.44
C MET A 180 -11.90 5.75 1.97
N LEU A 181 -10.74 5.46 2.54
CA LEU A 181 -10.46 5.41 3.98
C LEU A 181 -9.26 6.29 4.29
N CYS A 182 -9.43 7.26 5.17
CA CYS A 182 -8.36 8.20 5.51
C CYS A 182 -7.59 7.74 6.76
N SER A 183 -6.29 7.97 6.74
CA SER A 183 -5.39 7.62 7.83
C SER A 183 -4.24 8.61 7.96
N GLY A 184 -3.62 8.65 9.12
CA GLY A 184 -2.49 9.52 9.41
C GLY A 184 -2.41 9.91 10.88
N TRP A 185 -1.78 11.03 11.14
CA TRP A 185 -1.73 11.66 12.45
C TRP A 185 -2.24 13.10 12.32
N LEU A 186 -3.54 13.23 12.37
CA LEU A 186 -4.25 14.48 12.09
C LEU A 186 -3.80 15.62 13.01
N ASP A 187 -3.54 16.79 12.40
CA ASP A 187 -3.09 18.02 13.06
C ASP A 187 -1.72 17.93 13.76
N VAL A 188 -1.05 16.79 13.68
CA VAL A 188 0.31 16.57 14.20
C VAL A 188 1.28 16.33 13.05
N GLY A 189 0.96 15.40 12.15
CA GLY A 189 1.82 15.01 11.04
C GLY A 189 3.02 14.15 11.47
N GLY A 190 3.96 13.96 10.55
CA GLY A 190 5.20 13.25 10.81
C GLY A 190 5.10 11.72 10.73
N ARG A 191 3.92 11.15 10.44
CA ARG A 191 3.70 9.71 10.24
C ARG A 191 2.73 9.49 9.10
N ASP A 192 3.15 8.73 8.09
CA ASP A 192 2.31 8.38 6.93
C ASP A 192 2.99 7.37 6.01
N GLN A 193 2.25 6.89 5.03
CA GLN A 193 2.74 6.26 3.79
C GLN A 193 3.26 7.33 2.83
N CYS A 194 4.16 6.96 1.92
CA CYS A 194 4.74 7.91 0.97
C CYS A 194 4.94 7.25 -0.41
N GLN A 195 5.62 7.93 -1.34
CA GLN A 195 5.90 7.40 -2.67
C GLN A 195 6.59 6.02 -2.59
N GLY A 196 6.09 5.06 -3.36
CA GLY A 196 6.55 3.67 -3.33
C GLY A 196 5.80 2.77 -2.37
N ASP A 197 4.98 3.33 -1.46
CA ASP A 197 4.04 2.56 -0.62
C ASP A 197 2.71 2.33 -1.33
N SER A 198 2.44 3.03 -2.43
CA SER A 198 1.24 2.87 -3.25
C SER A 198 0.91 1.41 -3.53
N GLY A 199 -0.35 1.02 -3.34
CA GLY A 199 -0.81 -0.36 -3.50
C GLY A 199 -0.55 -1.26 -2.31
N GLY A 200 0.27 -0.84 -1.36
CA GLY A 200 0.54 -1.57 -0.13
C GLY A 200 -0.61 -1.53 0.87
N PRO A 201 -0.59 -2.44 1.86
CA PRO A 201 -1.70 -2.60 2.79
C PRO A 201 -1.70 -1.59 3.92
N LEU A 202 -2.91 -1.30 4.40
CA LEU A 202 -3.17 -0.72 5.72
C LEU A 202 -3.84 -1.80 6.57
N TYR A 203 -3.26 -2.12 7.74
CA TYR A 203 -3.73 -3.18 8.61
C TYR A 203 -4.43 -2.63 9.86
N HIS A 204 -5.54 -3.26 10.20
CA HIS A 204 -6.19 -3.13 11.50
C HIS A 204 -6.31 -4.53 12.11
N ASN A 205 -5.66 -4.77 13.27
CA ASN A 205 -5.66 -6.09 13.92
C ASN A 205 -5.32 -7.24 12.97
N ASN A 206 -4.26 -7.10 12.18
CA ASN A 206 -3.81 -8.05 11.15
C ASN A 206 -4.79 -8.27 9.98
N VAL A 207 -5.82 -7.46 9.85
CA VAL A 207 -6.75 -7.49 8.73
C VAL A 207 -6.44 -6.32 7.79
N VAL A 208 -6.36 -6.57 6.50
CA VAL A 208 -6.16 -5.52 5.50
C VAL A 208 -7.47 -4.74 5.33
N VAL A 209 -7.47 -3.50 5.76
CA VAL A 209 -8.65 -2.60 5.71
C VAL A 209 -8.51 -1.54 4.63
N GLY A 210 -7.29 -1.28 4.17
CA GLY A 210 -7.01 -0.28 3.15
C GLY A 210 -5.90 -0.68 2.20
N VAL A 211 -5.90 -0.03 1.03
CA VAL A 211 -4.84 -0.07 0.03
C VAL A 211 -4.36 1.36 -0.20
N CYS A 212 -3.08 1.61 -0.03
CA CYS A 212 -2.50 2.95 -0.20
C CYS A 212 -2.77 3.49 -1.61
N SER A 213 -3.44 4.64 -1.69
CA SER A 213 -3.93 5.18 -2.96
C SER A 213 -3.35 6.54 -3.29
N TRP A 214 -3.64 7.57 -2.51
CA TRP A 214 -3.20 8.94 -2.81
C TRP A 214 -3.15 9.82 -1.54
N GLY A 215 -2.70 11.04 -1.71
CA GLY A 215 -2.66 12.07 -0.69
C GLY A 215 -2.00 13.33 -1.22
N ARG A 216 -2.05 14.41 -0.45
CA ARG A 216 -1.30 15.63 -0.73
C ARG A 216 0.01 15.61 0.06
N GLY A 217 1.09 15.26 -0.63
CA GLY A 217 2.39 15.06 0.02
C GLY A 217 2.40 13.80 0.90
N CYS A 218 3.28 13.75 1.87
CA CYS A 218 3.40 12.67 2.83
C CYS A 218 3.51 13.25 4.23
N ALA A 219 2.82 12.62 5.19
CA ALA A 219 2.86 12.97 6.62
C ALA A 219 2.50 14.43 6.93
N GLN A 220 1.66 15.03 6.12
CA GLN A 220 1.15 16.38 6.34
C GLN A 220 0.20 16.39 7.54
N ALA A 221 0.33 17.39 8.41
CA ALA A 221 -0.55 17.52 9.57
C ALA A 221 -2.01 17.77 9.18
N TYR A 222 -2.23 18.56 8.14
CA TYR A 222 -3.56 18.95 7.68
C TYR A 222 -4.21 17.93 6.73
N TYR A 223 -3.43 17.29 5.86
CA TYR A 223 -3.92 16.38 4.83
C TYR A 223 -3.66 14.92 5.18
N PRO A 224 -4.72 14.14 5.50
CA PRO A 224 -4.58 12.70 5.69
C PRO A 224 -4.10 11.97 4.44
N GLY A 225 -3.48 10.81 4.63
CA GLY A 225 -3.32 9.83 3.57
C GLY A 225 -4.67 9.19 3.22
N VAL A 226 -4.88 8.89 1.94
CA VAL A 226 -6.13 8.31 1.45
C VAL A 226 -5.87 6.93 0.90
N ASN A 227 -6.64 5.96 1.39
CA ASN A 227 -6.57 4.55 1.02
C ASN A 227 -7.86 4.12 0.35
N VAL A 228 -7.81 3.07 -0.45
CA VAL A 228 -9.02 2.35 -0.88
C VAL A 228 -9.63 1.68 0.36
N ARG A 229 -10.93 1.82 0.56
CA ARG A 229 -11.66 1.14 1.63
C ARG A 229 -11.97 -0.30 1.23
N VAL A 230 -11.20 -1.25 1.69
CA VAL A 230 -11.28 -2.66 1.27
C VAL A 230 -12.66 -3.27 1.50
N SER A 231 -13.36 -2.90 2.57
CA SER A 231 -14.70 -3.43 2.86
C SER A 231 -15.74 -3.14 1.76
N ARG A 232 -15.50 -2.15 0.93
CA ARG A 232 -16.35 -1.83 -0.24
C ARG A 232 -16.10 -2.73 -1.44
N TYR A 233 -15.01 -3.49 -1.43
CA TYR A 233 -14.54 -4.29 -2.56
C TYR A 233 -14.42 -5.79 -2.24
N THR A 234 -14.92 -6.24 -1.10
CA THR A 234 -14.79 -7.63 -0.66
C THR A 234 -15.29 -8.62 -1.70
N ALA A 235 -16.50 -8.39 -2.25
CA ALA A 235 -17.07 -9.25 -3.28
C ALA A 235 -16.28 -9.19 -4.59
N TRP A 236 -15.80 -8.01 -4.99
CA TRP A 236 -14.97 -7.84 -6.19
C TRP A 236 -13.64 -8.57 -6.04
N ILE A 237 -13.00 -8.47 -4.87
CA ILE A 237 -11.74 -9.18 -4.58
C ILE A 237 -11.96 -10.69 -4.66
N GLN A 238 -13.00 -11.21 -4.03
CA GLN A 238 -13.32 -12.64 -4.04
C GLN A 238 -13.59 -13.18 -5.45
N SER A 239 -14.21 -12.37 -6.31
CA SER A 239 -14.52 -12.76 -7.69
C SER A 239 -13.33 -12.72 -8.63
N ASN A 240 -12.25 -11.99 -8.30
CA ASN A 240 -11.12 -11.75 -9.20
C ASN A 240 -9.78 -12.29 -8.67
N ALA A 241 -9.72 -12.72 -7.43
CA ALA A 241 -8.51 -13.28 -6.83
C ALA A 241 -8.19 -14.72 -7.27
#